data_fcd7c11b102729f7a70b92ae52b8ce3f
#
_entry.id   fcd7c11b102729f7a70b92ae52b8ce3f
#
_cell.length_a   1.000
_cell.length_b   1.000
_cell.length_c   1.000
_cell.angle_alpha   90.00
_cell.angle_beta   90.00
_cell.angle_gamma   90.00
#
_symmetry.space_group_name_H-M   'P 1'
#
loop_
_entity.id
_entity.type
_entity.pdbx_description
1 polymer ?
#
loop_
_entity_poly.entity_id
_entity_poly.type
_entity_poly.pdbx_seq_one_letter_code
_entity_poly.pdbx_strand_id
1 'polypeptide(L)'
;GNGSILKGYLIMKKIEIVAAILHRDGAYFATQRGYGEFEGMWEFPGGKIEPGESREVALKREIQEELGVDIAIENLLCTTEYDYPSFHLTMHCYLCSIASGEIELREHKSACWLRSEELGSVEWLPADKDVISRLNNL
;
A
#
# COMPACT_ATOMS: atom_id res chain seq x y z
N GLY A 1 16.30 -13.41 9.17
CA GLY A 1 16.11 -12.49 10.25
C GLY A 1 15.92 -11.09 9.80
N ASN A 2 15.10 -10.41 10.51
CA ASN A 2 14.71 -9.06 10.15
C ASN A 2 15.41 -7.99 10.99
N GLY A 3 16.31 -8.41 11.86
CA GLY A 3 17.14 -7.54 12.65
C GLY A 3 18.45 -8.23 12.96
N SER A 4 19.41 -7.45 13.40
CA SER A 4 20.69 -7.95 13.83
C SER A 4 21.12 -7.23 15.11
N ILE A 5 21.98 -7.87 15.88
CA ILE A 5 22.54 -7.26 17.09
C ILE A 5 23.98 -6.88 16.78
N LEU A 6 24.27 -5.60 16.90
CA LEU A 6 25.60 -5.05 16.71
C LEU A 6 25.94 -4.19 17.93
N LYS A 7 27.04 -4.54 18.62
CA LYS A 7 27.47 -3.81 19.84
C LYS A 7 26.36 -3.71 20.89
N GLY A 8 25.51 -4.76 21.00
CA GLY A 8 24.41 -4.79 21.96
C GLY A 8 23.14 -4.05 21.53
N TYR A 9 23.10 -3.53 20.32
CA TYR A 9 21.92 -2.84 19.78
C TYR A 9 21.26 -3.68 18.72
N LEU A 10 19.91 -3.72 18.75
CA LEU A 10 19.10 -4.34 17.71
C LEU A 10 18.95 -3.36 16.56
N ILE A 11 19.36 -3.79 15.36
CA ILE A 11 19.19 -3.01 14.13
C ILE A 11 18.02 -3.62 13.37
N MET A 12 16.93 -2.88 13.26
CA MET A 12 15.75 -3.33 12.52
C MET A 12 15.98 -3.27 11.01
N LYS A 13 15.43 -4.27 10.32
CA LYS A 13 15.34 -4.25 8.87
C LYS A 13 14.45 -3.07 8.45
N LYS A 14 14.86 -2.36 7.41
CA LYS A 14 14.08 -1.26 6.84
C LYS A 14 13.50 -1.71 5.50
N ILE A 15 12.19 -1.52 5.35
CA ILE A 15 11.48 -1.86 4.12
C ILE A 15 10.83 -0.59 3.60
N GLU A 16 11.08 -0.28 2.32
CA GLU A 16 10.48 0.86 1.65
C GLU A 16 9.55 0.39 0.55
N ILE A 17 8.31 0.84 0.60
CA ILE A 17 7.26 0.46 -0.36
C ILE A 17 6.56 1.67 -0.94
N VAL A 18 5.85 1.43 -2.04
CA VAL A 18 4.94 2.37 -2.67
C VAL A 18 3.54 1.80 -2.65
N ALA A 19 2.54 2.64 -2.51
CA ALA A 19 1.14 2.22 -2.50
C ALA A 19 0.31 3.14 -3.38
N ALA A 20 -0.64 2.54 -4.10
CA ALA A 20 -1.57 3.27 -4.97
C ALA A 20 -2.89 3.47 -4.25
N ILE A 21 -3.27 4.73 -4.05
CA ILE A 21 -4.58 5.10 -3.57
C ILE A 21 -5.42 5.34 -4.82
N LEU A 22 -5.96 4.26 -5.36
CA LEU A 22 -6.78 4.31 -6.57
C LEU A 22 -8.14 4.90 -6.21
N HIS A 23 -8.55 5.93 -6.93
CA HIS A 23 -9.87 6.52 -6.71
C HIS A 23 -10.67 6.54 -8.02
N ARG A 24 -11.98 6.39 -7.88
CA ARG A 24 -12.92 6.44 -8.99
C ARG A 24 -14.31 6.75 -8.44
N ASP A 25 -14.96 7.76 -9.01
CA ASP A 25 -16.34 8.14 -8.62
C ASP A 25 -16.52 8.36 -7.11
N GLY A 26 -15.52 8.95 -6.46
CA GLY A 26 -15.59 9.26 -5.03
C GLY A 26 -15.29 8.07 -4.11
N ALA A 27 -14.81 6.96 -4.65
CA ALA A 27 -14.47 5.77 -3.87
C ALA A 27 -12.99 5.43 -4.02
N TYR A 28 -12.46 4.70 -3.04
CA TYR A 28 -11.08 4.27 -2.99
C TYR A 28 -11.00 2.74 -3.01
N PHE A 29 -10.03 2.21 -3.73
CA PHE A 29 -9.87 0.77 -3.90
C PHE A 29 -9.04 0.16 -2.78
N ALA A 30 -9.65 -0.75 -2.01
CA ALA A 30 -9.01 -1.44 -0.90
C ALA A 30 -8.87 -2.93 -1.22
N THR A 31 -7.75 -3.53 -0.80
CA THR A 31 -7.45 -4.93 -1.04
C THR A 31 -7.23 -5.68 0.27
N GLN A 32 -7.68 -6.93 0.33
CA GLN A 32 -7.57 -7.79 1.52
C GLN A 32 -6.49 -8.85 1.31
N ARG A 33 -5.57 -8.93 2.25
CA ARG A 33 -4.49 -9.91 2.21
C ARG A 33 -5.04 -11.32 2.38
N GLY A 34 -4.57 -12.24 1.53
CA GLY A 34 -5.06 -13.61 1.50
C GLY A 34 -4.17 -14.63 2.21
N TYR A 35 -3.01 -14.23 2.72
CA TYR A 35 -2.06 -15.15 3.36
C TYR A 35 -1.08 -14.38 4.26
N GLY A 36 -0.32 -15.13 5.03
CA GLY A 36 0.75 -14.57 5.85
C GLY A 36 0.28 -14.07 7.21
N GLU A 37 1.19 -13.36 7.87
CA GLU A 37 0.98 -12.86 9.23
C GLU A 37 -0.22 -11.91 9.35
N PHE A 38 -0.47 -11.14 8.30
CA PHE A 38 -1.55 -10.15 8.28
C PHE A 38 -2.75 -10.59 7.44
N GLU A 39 -2.95 -11.90 7.31
CA GLU A 39 -4.09 -12.44 6.55
C GLU A 39 -5.42 -11.86 7.04
N GLY A 40 -6.25 -11.46 6.11
CA GLY A 40 -7.57 -10.90 6.41
C GLY A 40 -7.57 -9.40 6.63
N MET A 41 -6.41 -8.77 6.84
CA MET A 41 -6.32 -7.32 6.99
C MET A 41 -6.31 -6.63 5.64
N TRP A 42 -6.70 -5.37 5.64
CA TRP A 42 -6.86 -4.59 4.43
C TRP A 42 -5.73 -3.58 4.25
N GLU A 43 -5.42 -3.29 2.99
CA GLU A 43 -4.34 -2.38 2.61
C GLU A 43 -4.64 -1.74 1.27
N PHE A 44 -3.91 -0.69 0.93
CA PHE A 44 -3.89 -0.18 -0.44
C PHE A 44 -2.86 -1.00 -1.23
N PRO A 45 -3.14 -1.33 -2.50
CA PRO A 45 -2.23 -2.15 -3.29
C PRO A 45 -0.91 -1.44 -3.58
N GLY A 46 0.15 -2.22 -3.68
CA GLY A 46 1.50 -1.71 -3.92
C GLY A 46 2.54 -2.74 -3.57
N GLY A 47 3.77 -2.31 -3.36
CA GLY A 47 4.84 -3.23 -3.03
C GLY A 47 6.20 -2.59 -2.95
N LYS A 48 7.23 -3.41 -2.88
CA LYS A 48 8.61 -2.96 -2.68
C LYS A 48 9.18 -2.27 -3.92
N ILE A 49 10.02 -1.26 -3.66
CA ILE A 49 10.81 -0.61 -4.70
C ILE A 49 12.04 -1.48 -4.94
N GLU A 50 12.27 -1.87 -6.18
CA GLU A 50 13.44 -2.66 -6.54
C GLU A 50 14.64 -1.76 -6.83
N PRO A 51 15.87 -2.30 -6.68
CA PRO A 51 17.08 -1.52 -6.96
C PRO A 51 17.04 -0.90 -8.36
N GLY A 52 17.33 0.42 -8.42
CA GLY A 52 17.34 1.15 -9.68
C GLY A 52 15.99 1.67 -10.16
N GLU A 53 14.90 1.30 -9.49
CA GLU A 53 13.59 1.83 -9.84
C GLU A 53 13.32 3.16 -9.14
N SER A 54 12.62 4.07 -9.84
CA SER A 54 12.00 5.21 -9.18
C SER A 54 10.73 4.73 -8.47
N ARG A 55 10.19 5.54 -7.58
CA ARG A 55 8.91 5.23 -6.89
C ARG A 55 7.80 5.02 -7.90
N GLU A 56 7.71 5.89 -8.90
CA GLU A 56 6.65 5.86 -9.91
C GLU A 56 6.73 4.61 -10.78
N VAL A 57 7.94 4.22 -11.19
CA VAL A 57 8.16 3.01 -11.97
C VAL A 57 7.78 1.78 -11.14
N ALA A 58 8.21 1.72 -9.88
CA ALA A 58 7.89 0.63 -8.97
C ALA A 58 6.37 0.50 -8.79
N LEU A 59 5.69 1.62 -8.59
CA LEU A 59 4.25 1.63 -8.36
C LEU A 59 3.49 1.10 -9.57
N LYS A 60 3.83 1.58 -10.76
CA LYS A 60 3.19 1.11 -12.00
C LYS A 60 3.42 -0.38 -12.21
N ARG A 61 4.63 -0.85 -11.95
CA ARG A 61 4.97 -2.27 -12.05
C ARG A 61 4.17 -3.12 -11.07
N GLU A 62 4.14 -2.72 -9.80
CA GLU A 62 3.42 -3.46 -8.76
C GLU A 62 1.92 -3.55 -9.06
N ILE A 63 1.31 -2.45 -9.48
CA ILE A 63 -0.12 -2.45 -9.78
C ILE A 63 -0.44 -3.29 -11.01
N GLN A 64 0.44 -3.27 -12.03
CA GLN A 64 0.27 -4.15 -13.19
C GLN A 64 0.36 -5.62 -12.78
N GLU A 65 1.32 -5.97 -11.92
CA GLU A 65 1.48 -7.35 -11.42
C GLU A 65 0.29 -7.81 -10.58
N GLU A 66 -0.21 -6.96 -9.70
CA GLU A 66 -1.26 -7.33 -8.75
C GLU A 66 -2.67 -7.24 -9.32
N LEU A 67 -2.94 -6.24 -10.14
CA LEU A 67 -4.28 -5.91 -10.59
C LEU A 67 -4.48 -5.95 -12.11
N GLY A 68 -3.40 -6.04 -12.88
CA GLY A 68 -3.50 -6.11 -14.35
C GLY A 68 -3.93 -4.81 -15.02
N VAL A 69 -3.80 -3.67 -14.37
CA VAL A 69 -4.17 -2.38 -14.93
C VAL A 69 -2.98 -1.43 -15.01
N ASP A 70 -3.06 -0.49 -15.94
CA ASP A 70 -2.13 0.62 -16.04
C ASP A 70 -2.72 1.82 -15.30
N ILE A 71 -1.91 2.45 -14.47
CA ILE A 71 -2.37 3.59 -13.66
C ILE A 71 -1.76 4.89 -14.14
N ALA A 72 -2.48 5.98 -13.90
CA ALA A 72 -1.97 7.34 -13.99
C ALA A 72 -1.70 7.82 -12.57
N ILE A 73 -0.46 8.19 -12.30
CA ILE A 73 -0.06 8.71 -10.99
C ILE A 73 -0.32 10.20 -10.99
N GLU A 74 -1.13 10.66 -10.05
CA GLU A 74 -1.54 12.08 -9.98
C GLU A 74 -0.60 12.89 -9.10
N ASN A 75 -0.50 12.51 -7.82
CA ASN A 75 0.38 13.20 -6.88
C ASN A 75 0.66 12.34 -5.66
N LEU A 76 1.74 12.68 -4.96
CA LEU A 76 2.06 12.08 -3.68
C LEU A 76 1.07 12.60 -2.63
N LEU A 77 0.34 11.69 -2.01
CA LEU A 77 -0.58 12.05 -0.92
C LEU A 77 0.19 12.22 0.38
N CYS A 78 0.98 11.21 0.73
CA CYS A 78 1.75 11.22 1.97
C CYS A 78 2.82 10.13 1.96
N THR A 79 3.78 10.28 2.88
CA THR A 79 4.72 9.22 3.21
C THR A 79 4.49 8.89 4.67
N THR A 80 4.21 7.62 4.97
CA THR A 80 3.99 7.16 6.33
C THR A 80 5.12 6.24 6.77
N GLU A 81 5.35 6.18 8.07
CA GLU A 81 6.34 5.29 8.66
C GLU A 81 5.71 4.53 9.81
N TYR A 82 6.05 3.26 9.94
CA TYR A 82 5.51 2.44 11.00
C TYR A 82 6.51 1.36 11.42
N ASP A 83 6.66 1.18 12.72
CA ASP A 83 7.53 0.14 13.28
C ASP A 83 6.70 -1.11 13.58
N TYR A 84 6.81 -2.11 12.70
CA TYR A 84 6.29 -3.44 12.97
C TYR A 84 7.30 -4.17 13.87
N PRO A 85 6.91 -5.25 14.56
CA PRO A 85 7.84 -5.91 15.49
C PRO A 85 9.18 -6.31 14.87
N SER A 86 9.22 -6.68 13.59
CA SER A 86 10.43 -7.17 12.95
C SER A 86 11.03 -6.25 11.91
N PHE A 87 10.38 -5.13 11.57
CA PHE A 87 10.91 -4.23 10.56
C PHE A 87 10.31 -2.83 10.68
N HIS A 88 11.04 -1.84 10.16
CA HIS A 88 10.57 -0.48 10.00
C HIS A 88 10.08 -0.28 8.58
N LEU A 89 8.84 0.15 8.42
CA LEU A 89 8.22 0.38 7.12
C LEU A 89 8.17 1.88 6.80
N THR A 90 8.62 2.22 5.59
CA THR A 90 8.36 3.53 4.99
C THR A 90 7.49 3.31 3.76
N MET A 91 6.34 3.95 3.71
CA MET A 91 5.36 3.78 2.64
C MET A 91 5.03 5.11 1.98
N HIS A 92 5.31 5.21 0.68
CA HIS A 92 4.99 6.38 -0.14
C HIS A 92 3.68 6.15 -0.85
N CYS A 93 2.66 6.95 -0.54
CA CYS A 93 1.29 6.76 -1.03
C CYS A 93 0.93 7.81 -2.06
N TYR A 94 0.55 7.36 -3.24
CA TYR A 94 0.21 8.22 -4.37
C TYR A 94 -1.26 8.10 -4.73
N LEU A 95 -1.91 9.24 -4.95
CA LEU A 95 -3.25 9.25 -5.54
C LEU A 95 -3.10 8.88 -7.01
N CYS A 96 -3.91 7.92 -7.44
CA CYS A 96 -3.85 7.37 -8.79
C CYS A 96 -5.23 7.14 -9.36
N SER A 97 -5.30 7.09 -10.69
CA SER A 97 -6.49 6.65 -11.40
C SER A 97 -6.11 5.51 -12.36
N ILE A 98 -7.10 4.75 -12.80
CA ILE A 98 -6.89 3.69 -13.78
C ILE A 98 -6.85 4.35 -15.16
N ALA A 99 -5.72 4.21 -15.85
CA ALA A 99 -5.55 4.75 -17.19
C ALA A 99 -6.09 3.78 -18.24
N SER A 100 -5.89 2.47 -18.04
CA SER A 100 -6.39 1.45 -18.96
C SER A 100 -6.46 0.09 -18.27
N GLY A 101 -7.31 -0.78 -18.79
CA GLY A 101 -7.48 -2.14 -18.30
C GLY A 101 -8.62 -2.30 -17.31
N GLU A 102 -8.93 -3.55 -17.00
CA GLU A 102 -9.93 -3.91 -16.00
C GLU A 102 -9.24 -4.65 -14.87
N ILE A 103 -9.65 -4.35 -13.63
CA ILE A 103 -9.03 -4.94 -12.44
C ILE A 103 -9.23 -6.45 -12.39
N GLU A 104 -8.12 -7.18 -12.20
CA GLU A 104 -8.11 -8.61 -11.91
C GLU A 104 -7.36 -8.80 -10.60
N LEU A 105 -7.96 -9.53 -9.65
CA LEU A 105 -7.27 -9.83 -8.40
C LEU A 105 -6.34 -11.03 -8.60
N ARG A 106 -5.05 -10.76 -8.66
CA ARG A 106 -4.03 -11.80 -8.90
C ARG A 106 -3.38 -12.30 -7.63
N GLU A 107 -3.35 -11.51 -6.58
CA GLU A 107 -2.65 -11.81 -5.33
C GLU A 107 -3.48 -11.67 -4.07
N HIS A 108 -4.55 -10.89 -4.10
CA HIS A 108 -5.37 -10.61 -2.93
C HIS A 108 -6.58 -11.51 -2.82
N LYS A 109 -7.02 -11.76 -1.59
CA LYS A 109 -8.19 -12.59 -1.29
C LYS A 109 -9.48 -11.93 -1.73
N SER A 110 -9.58 -10.62 -1.56
CA SER A 110 -10.77 -9.83 -1.84
C SER A 110 -10.39 -8.38 -2.08
N ALA A 111 -11.33 -7.62 -2.61
CA ALA A 111 -11.17 -6.19 -2.81
C ALA A 111 -12.53 -5.51 -2.86
N CYS A 112 -12.56 -4.22 -2.59
CA CYS A 112 -13.78 -3.44 -2.73
C CYS A 112 -13.45 -1.96 -2.93
N TRP A 113 -14.42 -1.24 -3.48
CA TRP A 113 -14.36 0.22 -3.54
C TRP A 113 -15.08 0.76 -2.31
N LEU A 114 -14.40 1.63 -1.55
CA LEU A 114 -14.94 2.22 -0.33
C LEU A 114 -15.06 3.73 -0.51
N ARG A 115 -16.23 4.26 -0.22
CA ARG A 115 -16.42 5.71 -0.16
C ARG A 115 -15.77 6.24 1.12
N SER A 116 -15.54 7.56 1.19
CA SER A 116 -14.89 8.16 2.35
C SER A 116 -15.54 7.75 3.68
N GLU A 117 -16.87 7.76 3.74
CA GLU A 117 -17.61 7.41 4.95
C GLU A 117 -17.56 5.90 5.28
N GLU A 118 -17.09 5.09 4.32
CA GLU A 118 -16.97 3.64 4.51
C GLU A 118 -15.56 3.18 4.85
N LEU A 119 -14.58 4.09 4.84
CA LEU A 119 -13.18 3.72 5.07
C LEU A 119 -12.94 3.04 6.42
N GLY A 120 -13.76 3.36 7.43
CA GLY A 120 -13.68 2.71 8.74
C GLY A 120 -14.33 1.34 8.82
N SER A 121 -14.93 0.85 7.73
CA SER A 121 -15.70 -0.41 7.76
C SER A 121 -14.84 -1.67 7.63
N VAL A 122 -13.55 -1.55 7.36
CA VAL A 122 -12.62 -2.68 7.23
C VAL A 122 -11.47 -2.53 8.22
N GLU A 123 -10.81 -3.66 8.54
CA GLU A 123 -9.66 -3.69 9.43
C GLU A 123 -8.38 -3.43 8.63
N TRP A 124 -7.90 -2.20 8.69
CA TRP A 124 -6.69 -1.79 7.96
C TRP A 124 -5.41 -2.23 8.67
N LEU A 125 -4.37 -2.52 7.91
CA LEU A 125 -3.02 -2.67 8.44
C LEU A 125 -2.62 -1.36 9.16
N PRO A 126 -1.84 -1.45 10.24
CA PRO A 126 -1.45 -0.25 11.01
C PRO A 126 -0.90 0.90 10.17
N ALA A 127 0.00 0.63 9.23
CA ALA A 127 0.58 1.68 8.38
C ALA A 127 -0.46 2.38 7.52
N ASP A 128 -1.49 1.66 7.09
CA ASP A 128 -2.55 2.21 6.24
C ASP A 128 -3.53 3.11 7.01
N LYS A 129 -3.59 2.98 8.33
CA LYS A 129 -4.47 3.83 9.15
C LYS A 129 -4.11 5.30 9.05
N ASP A 130 -2.83 5.63 8.94
CA ASP A 130 -2.40 7.02 8.75
C ASP A 130 -2.86 7.56 7.40
N VAL A 131 -2.88 6.71 6.37
CA VAL A 131 -3.38 7.10 5.05
C VAL A 131 -4.86 7.45 5.13
N ILE A 132 -5.64 6.65 5.85
CA ILE A 132 -7.08 6.89 6.04
C ILE A 132 -7.31 8.26 6.66
N SER A 133 -6.53 8.62 7.70
CA SER A 133 -6.62 9.94 8.31
C SER A 133 -6.36 11.06 7.31
N ARG A 134 -5.39 10.87 6.41
CA ARG A 134 -5.08 11.87 5.38
C ARG A 134 -6.22 12.01 4.38
N LEU A 135 -6.82 10.89 3.98
CA LEU A 135 -7.95 10.90 3.04
C LEU A 135 -9.17 11.59 3.64
N ASN A 136 -9.41 11.42 4.92
CA ASN A 136 -10.54 12.06 5.62
C ASN A 136 -10.37 13.58 5.75
N ASN A 137 -9.17 14.10 5.53
CA ASN A 137 -8.87 15.53 5.65
C ASN A 137 -8.68 16.23 4.29
N LEU A 138 -9.03 15.55 3.21
CA LEU A 138 -8.97 16.15 1.86
C LEU A 138 -10.17 17.05 1.60
#